data_c7637313de6168219db9fdfec6e8c9b3
#
_entry.id   c7637313de6168219db9fdfec6e8c9b3
#
_cell.length_a   1.000
_cell.length_b   1.000
_cell.length_c   1.000
_cell.angle_alpha   90.00
_cell.angle_beta   90.00
_cell.angle_gamma   90.00
#
_symmetry.space_group_name_H-M   'P 1'
#
loop_
_entity.id
_entity.type
_entity.pdbx_description
1 polymer ?
#
loop_
_entity_poly.entity_id
_entity_poly.type
_entity_poly.pdbx_seq_one_letter_code
_entity_poly.pdbx_strand_id
1 'polypeptide(L)'
;MEQRQTWSSRLTYILTVAGATIGFGATWRFPYLVGQNGGGAYVLMFILVMLFVGIPIILVENVIGRRGQANSIDAFLPDSSKYSPLWKFFGYTGILGAFGILSYYMPLGGWVITYIYHLILGLFGIEGGLDLSSPVTKELTSTFYHANIEQAPLMITICTAVFVLINWVILRKGIIAGIE
;
A
#
# COMPACT_ATOMS: atom_id res chain seq x y z
N MET A 1 -0.12 -22.28 24.28
CA MET A 1 0.61 -21.65 23.15
C MET A 1 -0.41 -21.48 22.03
N GLU A 2 -0.77 -20.25 21.69
CA GLU A 2 -1.62 -19.99 20.52
C GLU A 2 -0.88 -20.47 19.27
N GLN A 3 -1.53 -21.34 18.49
CA GLN A 3 -0.95 -21.80 17.23
C GLN A 3 -0.82 -20.61 16.30
N ARG A 4 0.41 -20.29 15.91
CA ARG A 4 0.70 -19.22 14.96
C ARG A 4 0.00 -19.53 13.64
N GLN A 5 -0.79 -18.57 13.13
CA GLN A 5 -1.44 -18.69 11.83
C GLN A 5 -0.37 -18.78 10.73
N THR A 6 -0.51 -19.75 9.85
CA THR A 6 0.34 -19.95 8.66
C THR A 6 -0.53 -19.84 7.42
N TRP A 7 0.07 -19.49 6.30
CA TRP A 7 -0.59 -19.41 5.01
C TRP A 7 -1.14 -20.79 4.58
N SER A 8 -2.33 -20.83 3.99
CA SER A 8 -2.97 -22.08 3.56
C SER A 8 -2.21 -22.75 2.42
N SER A 9 -1.61 -21.97 1.51
CA SER A 9 -0.83 -22.48 0.39
C SER A 9 0.31 -21.56 -0.01
N ARG A 10 1.28 -22.11 -0.79
CA ARG A 10 2.37 -21.31 -1.37
C ARG A 10 1.85 -20.28 -2.38
N LEU A 11 0.82 -20.64 -3.15
CA LEU A 11 0.23 -19.75 -4.14
C LEU A 11 -0.42 -18.55 -3.47
N THR A 12 -1.20 -18.78 -2.40
CA THR A 12 -1.84 -17.73 -1.63
C THR A 12 -0.82 -16.75 -1.04
N TYR A 13 0.28 -17.28 -0.48
CA TYR A 13 1.38 -16.44 0.00
C TYR A 13 1.96 -15.55 -1.11
N ILE A 14 2.26 -16.13 -2.28
CA ILE A 14 2.83 -15.39 -3.42
C ILE A 14 1.86 -14.31 -3.89
N LEU A 15 0.58 -14.63 -4.05
CA LEU A 15 -0.44 -13.68 -4.49
C LEU A 15 -0.65 -12.55 -3.47
N THR A 16 -0.65 -12.87 -2.18
CA THR A 16 -0.78 -11.85 -1.12
C THR A 16 0.42 -10.91 -1.09
N VAL A 17 1.65 -11.45 -1.19
CA VAL A 17 2.86 -10.62 -1.25
C VAL A 17 2.87 -9.76 -2.51
N ALA A 18 2.51 -10.34 -3.67
CA ALA A 18 2.39 -9.59 -4.92
C ALA A 18 1.33 -8.47 -4.79
N GLY A 19 0.16 -8.78 -4.22
CA GLY A 19 -0.90 -7.79 -3.97
C GLY A 19 -0.46 -6.68 -3.02
N ALA A 20 0.26 -7.01 -1.97
CA ALA A 20 0.79 -6.04 -1.01
C ALA A 20 1.84 -5.09 -1.63
N THR A 21 2.55 -5.52 -2.68
CA THR A 21 3.52 -4.68 -3.40
C THR A 21 2.86 -3.75 -4.43
N ILE A 22 1.63 -4.04 -4.87
CA ILE A 22 0.86 -3.20 -5.79
C ILE A 22 0.12 -2.11 -4.99
N GLY A 23 0.89 -1.16 -4.47
CA GLY A 23 0.35 0.01 -3.78
C GLY A 23 0.23 1.24 -4.68
N PHE A 24 -0.15 2.38 -4.11
CA PHE A 24 -0.25 3.66 -4.82
C PHE A 24 1.07 4.09 -5.50
N GLY A 25 2.20 3.64 -4.99
CA GLY A 25 3.49 3.83 -5.63
C GLY A 25 3.55 3.22 -7.03
N ALA A 26 3.08 2.00 -7.19
CA ALA A 26 3.09 1.29 -8.47
C ALA A 26 2.00 1.78 -9.43
N THR A 27 0.80 2.07 -8.92
CA THR A 27 -0.36 2.41 -9.77
C THR A 27 -0.42 3.88 -10.15
N TRP A 28 0.09 4.78 -9.32
CA TRP A 28 0.03 6.21 -9.53
C TRP A 28 1.40 6.83 -9.80
N ARG A 29 2.33 6.71 -8.83
CA ARG A 29 3.61 7.43 -8.91
C ARG A 29 4.55 6.86 -9.97
N PHE A 30 4.60 5.55 -10.14
CA PHE A 30 5.50 4.92 -11.10
C PHE A 30 5.19 5.32 -12.56
N PRO A 31 3.94 5.27 -13.08
CA PRO A 31 3.62 5.74 -14.43
C PRO A 31 3.98 7.21 -14.67
N TYR A 32 3.72 8.05 -13.67
CA TYR A 32 4.09 9.46 -13.71
C TYR A 32 5.61 9.64 -13.84
N LEU A 33 6.40 8.96 -13.03
CA LEU A 33 7.86 9.02 -13.08
C LEU A 33 8.41 8.47 -14.39
N VAL A 34 7.83 7.42 -14.93
CA VAL A 34 8.18 6.88 -16.26
C VAL A 34 8.01 7.95 -17.32
N GLY A 35 6.88 8.65 -17.33
CA GLY A 35 6.61 9.73 -18.29
C GLY A 35 7.57 10.92 -18.17
N GLN A 36 8.00 11.27 -16.95
CA GLN A 36 8.88 12.41 -16.69
C GLN A 36 10.37 12.11 -16.90
N ASN A 37 10.81 10.85 -16.83
CA ASN A 37 12.22 10.47 -16.77
C ASN A 37 12.67 9.59 -17.94
N GLY A 38 12.17 9.81 -19.13
CA GLY A 38 12.65 9.15 -20.35
C GLY A 38 12.01 7.81 -20.67
N GLY A 39 10.81 7.56 -20.14
CA GLY A 39 9.97 6.43 -20.55
C GLY A 39 10.64 5.07 -20.33
N GLY A 40 10.95 4.37 -21.45
CA GLY A 40 11.52 3.02 -21.41
C GLY A 40 12.89 2.92 -20.73
N ALA A 41 13.72 3.97 -20.79
CA ALA A 41 15.00 4.01 -20.11
C ALA A 41 14.83 3.96 -18.58
N TYR A 42 13.88 4.72 -18.05
CA TYR A 42 13.54 4.67 -16.63
C TYR A 42 13.03 3.29 -16.20
N VAL A 43 12.18 2.66 -17.01
CA VAL A 43 11.67 1.30 -16.74
C VAL A 43 12.81 0.28 -16.70
N LEU A 44 13.75 0.37 -17.65
CA LEU A 44 14.92 -0.53 -17.69
C LEU A 44 15.78 -0.36 -16.43
N MET A 45 16.10 0.88 -16.05
CA MET A 45 16.86 1.15 -14.82
C MET A 45 16.13 0.65 -13.58
N PHE A 46 14.81 0.84 -13.52
CA PHE A 46 13.99 0.32 -12.42
C PHE A 46 14.08 -1.20 -12.32
N ILE A 47 13.97 -1.93 -13.44
CA ILE A 47 14.10 -3.39 -13.47
C ILE A 47 15.48 -3.83 -12.97
N LEU A 48 16.56 -3.18 -13.42
CA LEU A 48 17.92 -3.49 -12.95
C LEU A 48 18.07 -3.27 -11.45
N VAL A 49 17.57 -2.15 -10.92
CA VAL A 49 17.59 -1.88 -9.48
C VAL A 49 16.78 -2.93 -8.71
N MET A 50 15.61 -3.32 -9.20
CA MET A 50 14.80 -4.36 -8.57
C MET A 50 15.50 -5.73 -8.56
N LEU A 51 16.21 -6.09 -9.63
CA LEU A 51 16.97 -7.34 -9.70
C LEU A 51 18.15 -7.35 -8.72
N PHE A 52 18.93 -6.28 -8.69
CA PHE A 52 20.20 -6.25 -7.93
C PHE A 52 20.05 -5.78 -6.49
N VAL A 53 19.01 -5.01 -6.19
CA VAL A 53 18.77 -4.46 -4.85
C VAL A 53 17.48 -5.01 -4.25
N GLY A 54 16.37 -4.97 -4.98
CA GLY A 54 15.06 -5.38 -4.48
C GLY A 54 15.00 -6.87 -4.11
N ILE A 55 15.44 -7.75 -5.00
CA ILE A 55 15.42 -9.20 -4.74
C ILE A 55 16.31 -9.56 -3.52
N PRO A 56 17.57 -9.11 -3.40
CA PRO A 56 18.37 -9.37 -2.20
C PRO A 56 17.72 -8.89 -0.90
N ILE A 57 17.09 -7.71 -0.90
CA ILE A 57 16.40 -7.20 0.30
C ILE A 57 15.25 -8.12 0.70
N ILE A 58 14.38 -8.51 -0.24
CA ILE A 58 13.27 -9.44 0.03
C ILE A 58 13.77 -10.78 0.55
N LEU A 59 14.88 -11.30 0.01
CA LEU A 59 15.48 -12.54 0.49
C LEU A 59 15.98 -12.41 1.94
N VAL A 60 16.62 -11.29 2.28
CA VAL A 60 17.07 -11.01 3.65
C VAL A 60 15.88 -10.93 4.62
N GLU A 61 14.82 -10.22 4.25
CA GLU A 61 13.58 -10.13 5.06
C GLU A 61 12.98 -11.52 5.31
N ASN A 62 12.88 -12.35 4.27
CA ASN A 62 12.38 -13.73 4.39
C ASN A 62 13.26 -14.59 5.30
N VAL A 63 14.58 -14.44 5.23
CA VAL A 63 15.51 -15.19 6.10
C VAL A 63 15.34 -14.75 7.56
N ILE A 64 15.28 -13.45 7.83
CA ILE A 64 15.04 -12.91 9.18
C ILE A 64 13.70 -13.40 9.73
N GLY A 65 12.64 -13.29 8.96
CA GLY A 65 11.29 -13.71 9.37
C GLY A 65 11.21 -15.22 9.66
N ARG A 66 11.84 -16.04 8.82
CA ARG A 66 11.89 -17.51 9.02
C ARG A 66 12.73 -17.93 10.21
N ARG A 67 13.87 -17.26 10.43
CA ARG A 67 14.76 -17.57 11.53
C ARG A 67 14.19 -17.08 12.86
N GLY A 68 13.66 -15.87 12.90
CA GLY A 68 13.16 -15.24 14.12
C GLY A 68 11.86 -15.86 14.61
N GLN A 69 10.96 -16.25 13.72
CA GLN A 69 9.60 -16.77 14.02
C GLN A 69 8.88 -16.01 15.15
N ALA A 70 9.15 -14.70 15.23
CA ALA A 70 8.67 -13.79 16.25
C ALA A 70 8.01 -12.58 15.61
N ASN A 71 7.58 -11.61 16.43
CA ASN A 71 7.11 -10.31 15.95
C ASN A 71 8.26 -9.51 15.31
N SER A 72 7.93 -8.42 14.64
CA SER A 72 8.90 -7.58 13.91
C SER A 72 10.03 -7.02 14.77
N ILE A 73 9.87 -6.94 16.09
CA ILE A 73 10.89 -6.45 17.02
C ILE A 73 11.82 -7.59 17.42
N ASP A 74 11.23 -8.71 17.86
CA ASP A 74 11.99 -9.81 18.42
C ASP A 74 12.63 -10.70 17.34
N ALA A 75 12.18 -10.60 16.08
CA ALA A 75 12.79 -11.30 14.95
C ALA A 75 14.27 -10.89 14.71
N PHE A 76 14.68 -9.70 15.15
CA PHE A 76 16.07 -9.25 15.10
C PHE A 76 16.94 -9.81 16.25
N LEU A 77 16.34 -10.50 17.22
CA LEU A 77 17.01 -11.13 18.35
C LEU A 77 16.56 -12.58 18.55
N PRO A 78 16.81 -13.47 17.59
CA PRO A 78 16.35 -14.86 17.69
C PRO A 78 17.07 -15.65 18.80
N ASP A 79 18.21 -15.17 19.27
CA ASP A 79 19.02 -15.79 20.33
C ASP A 79 19.55 -14.70 21.26
N SER A 80 18.72 -14.35 22.26
CA SER A 80 18.96 -13.22 23.17
C SER A 80 20.25 -13.31 23.98
N SER A 81 20.90 -14.47 24.02
CA SER A 81 22.16 -14.67 24.76
C SER A 81 23.40 -14.18 24.02
N LYS A 82 23.35 -14.03 22.70
CA LYS A 82 24.49 -13.74 21.84
C LYS A 82 24.56 -12.32 21.30
N TYR A 83 23.43 -11.61 21.24
CA TYR A 83 23.34 -10.31 20.57
C TYR A 83 22.92 -9.20 21.52
N SER A 84 23.42 -7.99 21.27
CA SER A 84 23.06 -6.81 22.06
C SER A 84 21.57 -6.47 21.89
N PRO A 85 20.85 -6.10 22.97
CA PRO A 85 19.47 -5.61 22.90
C PRO A 85 19.26 -4.44 21.93
N LEU A 86 20.33 -3.74 21.55
CA LEU A 86 20.31 -2.66 20.56
C LEU A 86 19.78 -3.08 19.19
N TRP A 87 19.86 -4.37 18.83
CA TRP A 87 19.29 -4.86 17.57
C TRP A 87 17.77 -4.71 17.50
N LYS A 88 17.06 -4.67 18.62
CA LYS A 88 15.62 -4.37 18.66
C LYS A 88 15.29 -2.98 18.14
N PHE A 89 16.24 -2.05 18.14
CA PHE A 89 16.07 -0.71 17.57
C PHE A 89 15.64 -0.75 16.10
N PHE A 90 16.15 -1.69 15.31
CA PHE A 90 15.76 -1.86 13.91
C PHE A 90 14.29 -2.29 13.78
N GLY A 91 13.81 -3.14 14.67
CA GLY A 91 12.41 -3.53 14.72
C GLY A 91 11.49 -2.35 15.07
N TYR A 92 11.86 -1.55 16.08
CA TYR A 92 11.09 -0.35 16.45
C TYR A 92 11.07 0.69 15.34
N THR A 93 12.21 0.93 14.66
CA THR A 93 12.30 1.85 13.51
C THR A 93 11.43 1.37 12.36
N GLY A 94 11.38 0.07 12.11
CA GLY A 94 10.49 -0.53 11.11
C GLY A 94 9.01 -0.28 11.41
N ILE A 95 8.60 -0.46 12.66
CA ILE A 95 7.21 -0.19 13.08
C ILE A 95 6.88 1.31 12.97
N LEU A 96 7.79 2.18 13.40
CA LEU A 96 7.60 3.63 13.28
C LEU A 96 7.49 4.06 11.82
N GLY A 97 8.33 3.50 10.95
CA GLY A 97 8.26 3.73 9.50
C GLY A 97 6.94 3.25 8.90
N ALA A 98 6.49 2.05 9.26
CA ALA A 98 5.20 1.51 8.82
C ALA A 98 4.03 2.39 9.30
N PHE A 99 4.05 2.87 10.54
CA PHE A 99 3.06 3.80 11.06
C PHE A 99 3.03 5.12 10.28
N GLY A 100 4.20 5.70 9.98
CA GLY A 100 4.31 6.89 9.14
C GLY A 100 3.73 6.70 7.74
N ILE A 101 4.02 5.55 7.11
CA ILE A 101 3.46 5.19 5.80
C ILE A 101 1.94 5.05 5.88
N LEU A 102 1.41 4.33 6.88
CA LEU A 102 -0.03 4.15 7.06
C LEU A 102 -0.76 5.48 7.26
N SER A 103 -0.19 6.41 8.04
CA SER A 103 -0.77 7.74 8.25
C SER A 103 -0.97 8.52 6.95
N TYR A 104 -0.07 8.34 5.99
CA TYR A 104 -0.14 8.95 4.66
C TYR A 104 -1.06 8.16 3.69
N TYR A 105 -1.07 6.82 3.78
CA TYR A 105 -1.84 5.98 2.87
C TYR A 105 -3.36 6.02 3.12
N MET A 106 -3.78 6.25 4.37
CA MET A 106 -5.22 6.29 4.69
C MET A 106 -5.95 7.43 3.99
N PRO A 107 -5.49 8.69 4.00
CA PRO A 107 -6.07 9.76 3.18
C PRO A 107 -6.07 9.46 1.68
N LEU A 108 -5.00 8.87 1.14
CA LEU A 108 -4.97 8.48 -0.27
C LEU A 108 -6.04 7.45 -0.61
N GLY A 109 -6.29 6.49 0.28
CA GLY A 109 -7.41 5.55 0.14
C GLY A 109 -8.76 6.27 0.13
N GLY A 110 -8.93 7.30 0.93
CA GLY A 110 -10.10 8.18 0.91
C GLY A 110 -10.29 8.87 -0.44
N TRP A 111 -9.21 9.39 -1.04
CA TRP A 111 -9.26 9.99 -2.38
C TRP A 111 -9.74 8.97 -3.43
N VAL A 112 -9.21 7.76 -3.39
CA VAL A 112 -9.64 6.70 -4.33
C VAL A 112 -11.14 6.41 -4.21
N ILE A 113 -11.66 6.31 -2.98
CA ILE A 113 -13.11 6.13 -2.76
C ILE A 113 -13.90 7.32 -3.31
N THR A 114 -13.41 8.55 -3.13
CA THR A 114 -14.05 9.75 -3.69
C THR A 114 -14.08 9.69 -5.22
N TYR A 115 -12.97 9.32 -5.87
CA TYR A 115 -12.94 9.15 -7.33
C TYR A 115 -13.91 8.06 -7.79
N ILE A 116 -13.96 6.91 -7.12
CA ILE A 116 -14.90 5.82 -7.46
C ILE A 116 -16.35 6.30 -7.32
N TYR A 117 -16.66 7.04 -6.25
CA TYR A 117 -18.00 7.60 -6.03
C TYR A 117 -18.42 8.51 -7.19
N HIS A 118 -17.62 9.51 -7.56
CA HIS A 118 -17.93 10.42 -8.65
C HIS A 118 -17.93 9.74 -10.04
N LEU A 119 -17.11 8.70 -10.20
CA LEU A 119 -17.10 7.90 -11.43
C LEU A 119 -18.42 7.12 -11.58
N ILE A 120 -18.91 6.51 -10.49
CA ILE A 120 -20.20 5.82 -10.48
C ILE A 120 -21.35 6.81 -10.79
N LEU A 121 -21.37 7.98 -10.16
CA LEU A 121 -22.37 9.01 -10.46
C LEU A 121 -22.33 9.41 -11.94
N GLY A 122 -21.14 9.57 -12.52
CA GLY A 122 -20.97 9.90 -13.94
C GLY A 122 -21.49 8.80 -14.87
N LEU A 123 -21.26 7.53 -14.53
CA LEU A 123 -21.79 6.38 -15.30
C LEU A 123 -23.32 6.37 -15.37
N PHE A 124 -24.00 6.82 -14.32
CA PHE A 124 -25.46 6.90 -14.27
C PHE A 124 -26.01 8.26 -14.70
N GLY A 125 -25.16 9.20 -15.17
CA GLY A 125 -25.57 10.53 -15.59
C GLY A 125 -26.16 11.41 -14.48
N ILE A 126 -25.75 11.16 -13.23
CA ILE A 126 -26.23 11.88 -12.06
C ILE A 126 -25.37 13.13 -11.87
N GLU A 127 -26.03 14.26 -11.50
CA GLU A 127 -25.33 15.52 -11.20
C GLU A 127 -24.23 15.33 -10.15
N GLY A 128 -23.09 15.96 -10.37
CA GLY A 128 -21.89 15.81 -9.52
C GLY A 128 -20.98 14.64 -9.90
N GLY A 129 -21.37 13.79 -10.85
CA GLY A 129 -20.51 12.75 -11.41
C GLY A 129 -19.42 13.30 -12.31
N LEU A 130 -18.37 12.49 -12.53
CA LEU A 130 -17.33 12.80 -13.52
C LEU A 130 -17.94 12.69 -14.92
N ASP A 131 -17.78 13.75 -15.75
CA ASP A 131 -18.23 13.72 -17.15
C ASP A 131 -17.37 12.71 -17.94
N LEU A 132 -18.00 11.59 -18.32
CA LEU A 132 -17.37 10.52 -19.11
C LEU A 132 -17.70 10.64 -20.61
N SER A 133 -18.51 11.62 -21.01
CA SER A 133 -18.91 11.83 -22.40
C SER A 133 -17.83 12.55 -23.23
N SER A 134 -16.93 13.25 -22.55
CA SER A 134 -15.82 14.00 -23.15
C SER A 134 -14.47 13.33 -22.86
N PRO A 135 -13.45 13.50 -23.73
CA PRO A 135 -12.11 13.02 -23.45
C PRO A 135 -11.55 13.61 -22.15
N VAL A 136 -10.91 12.77 -21.34
CA VAL A 136 -10.28 13.21 -20.08
C VAL A 136 -9.09 14.13 -20.40
N THR A 137 -9.27 15.43 -20.23
CA THR A 137 -8.23 16.45 -20.42
C THR A 137 -7.53 16.78 -19.11
N LYS A 138 -6.34 17.40 -19.21
CA LYS A 138 -5.61 17.88 -18.04
C LYS A 138 -6.42 18.95 -17.26
N GLU A 139 -7.15 19.80 -17.97
CA GLU A 139 -8.00 20.81 -17.34
C GLU A 139 -9.16 20.19 -16.56
N LEU A 140 -9.86 19.22 -17.15
CA LEU A 140 -10.94 18.50 -16.49
C LEU A 140 -10.44 17.82 -15.22
N THR A 141 -9.30 17.13 -15.28
CA THR A 141 -8.73 16.46 -14.11
C THR A 141 -8.29 17.41 -13.02
N SER A 142 -7.68 18.56 -13.37
CA SER A 142 -7.27 19.55 -12.38
C SER A 142 -8.47 20.24 -11.72
N THR A 143 -9.48 20.62 -12.49
CA THR A 143 -10.72 21.23 -11.97
C THR A 143 -11.45 20.26 -11.04
N PHE A 144 -11.58 19.00 -11.46
CA PHE A 144 -12.18 17.95 -10.63
C PHE A 144 -11.42 17.75 -9.32
N TYR A 145 -10.09 17.68 -9.37
CA TYR A 145 -9.25 17.52 -8.19
C TYR A 145 -9.42 18.68 -7.21
N HIS A 146 -9.35 19.92 -7.70
CA HIS A 146 -9.54 21.10 -6.86
C HIS A 146 -10.92 21.12 -6.20
N ALA A 147 -11.98 20.85 -6.95
CA ALA A 147 -13.34 20.91 -6.44
C ALA A 147 -13.66 19.78 -5.45
N ASN A 148 -13.26 18.53 -5.74
CA ASN A 148 -13.73 17.35 -5.02
C ASN A 148 -12.69 16.76 -4.05
N ILE A 149 -11.44 17.18 -4.13
CA ILE A 149 -10.38 16.71 -3.22
C ILE A 149 -9.89 17.87 -2.32
N GLU A 150 -9.40 18.95 -2.90
CA GLU A 150 -8.82 20.05 -2.09
C GLU A 150 -9.89 20.87 -1.36
N GLN A 151 -11.01 21.17 -2.00
CA GLN A 151 -12.08 22.00 -1.44
C GLN A 151 -13.20 21.20 -0.77
N ALA A 152 -13.08 19.89 -0.68
CA ALA A 152 -14.07 19.00 -0.09
C ALA A 152 -13.56 18.24 1.17
N PRO A 153 -13.06 18.93 2.21
CA PRO A 153 -12.42 18.29 3.36
C PRO A 153 -13.36 17.34 4.12
N LEU A 154 -14.65 17.65 4.19
CA LEU A 154 -15.65 16.80 4.83
C LEU A 154 -15.81 15.47 4.06
N MET A 155 -15.96 15.54 2.74
CA MET A 155 -16.10 14.35 1.89
C MET A 155 -14.86 13.46 2.00
N ILE A 156 -13.67 14.04 1.93
CA ILE A 156 -12.40 13.32 2.08
C ILE A 156 -12.30 12.66 3.46
N THR A 157 -12.69 13.35 4.51
CA THR A 157 -12.68 12.79 5.87
C THR A 157 -13.60 11.58 5.99
N ILE A 158 -14.82 11.68 5.45
CA ILE A 158 -15.80 10.57 5.44
C ILE A 158 -15.25 9.38 4.62
N CYS A 159 -14.75 9.62 3.42
CA CYS A 159 -14.20 8.58 2.56
C CYS A 159 -12.95 7.93 3.19
N THR A 160 -12.10 8.71 3.85
CA THR A 160 -10.97 8.18 4.61
C THR A 160 -11.43 7.30 5.78
N ALA A 161 -12.45 7.73 6.53
CA ALA A 161 -13.02 6.93 7.60
C ALA A 161 -13.61 5.61 7.09
N VAL A 162 -14.31 5.64 5.95
CA VAL A 162 -14.82 4.43 5.28
C VAL A 162 -13.67 3.51 4.87
N PHE A 163 -12.60 4.05 4.28
CA PHE A 163 -11.43 3.27 3.90
C PHE A 163 -10.76 2.61 5.12
N VAL A 164 -10.58 3.35 6.21
CA VAL A 164 -10.04 2.83 7.48
C VAL A 164 -10.93 1.73 8.03
N LEU A 165 -12.25 1.93 8.01
CA LEU A 165 -13.22 0.93 8.48
C LEU A 165 -13.15 -0.37 7.67
N ILE A 166 -13.06 -0.29 6.35
CA ILE A 166 -12.90 -1.45 5.47
C ILE A 166 -11.62 -2.22 5.83
N ASN A 167 -10.49 -1.52 5.96
CA ASN A 167 -9.23 -2.13 6.35
C ASN A 167 -9.32 -2.79 7.74
N TRP A 168 -9.95 -2.12 8.70
CA TRP A 168 -10.14 -2.66 10.04
C TRP A 168 -10.97 -3.95 10.03
N VAL A 169 -12.07 -3.98 9.27
CA VAL A 169 -12.94 -5.18 9.14
C VAL A 169 -12.16 -6.35 8.54
N ILE A 170 -11.36 -6.10 7.51
CA ILE A 170 -10.53 -7.13 6.86
C ILE A 170 -9.50 -7.66 7.86
N LEU A 171 -8.73 -6.79 8.47
CA LEU A 171 -7.67 -7.14 9.41
C LEU A 171 -8.18 -7.87 10.65
N ARG A 172 -9.38 -7.49 11.14
CA ARG A 172 -10.01 -8.16 12.29
C ARG A 172 -10.30 -9.64 12.06
N LYS A 173 -10.51 -10.05 10.80
CA LYS A 173 -10.76 -11.46 10.43
C LYS A 173 -9.48 -12.31 10.41
N GLY A 174 -8.31 -11.69 10.55
CA GLY A 174 -7.01 -12.37 10.55
C GLY A 174 -6.53 -12.74 9.14
N ILE A 175 -5.48 -13.58 9.08
CA ILE A 175 -4.79 -13.90 7.81
C ILE A 175 -5.68 -14.73 6.90
N ILE A 176 -6.20 -15.86 7.39
CA ILE A 176 -6.91 -16.85 6.57
C ILE A 176 -8.28 -16.36 6.08
N ALA A 177 -9.04 -15.67 6.94
CA ALA A 177 -10.40 -15.24 6.61
C ALA A 177 -10.51 -13.79 6.13
N GLY A 178 -9.45 -13.00 6.27
CA GLY A 178 -9.43 -11.57 5.94
C GLY A 178 -8.49 -11.20 4.81
N ILE A 179 -7.28 -11.79 4.77
CA ILE A 179 -6.24 -11.42 3.82
C ILE A 179 -6.14 -12.42 2.67
N GLU A 180 -6.36 -13.72 2.90
CA GLU A 180 -6.47 -14.76 1.88
C GLU A 180 -7.80 -14.70 1.14
#